data_5f4cc837e03a7edb41b24b95c185dacf
#
_entry.id   5f4cc837e03a7edb41b24b95c185dacf
#
_cell.length_a   1.000
_cell.length_b   1.000
_cell.length_c   1.000
_cell.angle_alpha   90.00
_cell.angle_beta   90.00
_cell.angle_gamma   90.00
#
_symmetry.space_group_name_H-M   'P 1'
#
loop_
_entity.id
_entity.type
_entity.pdbx_description
1 polymer ?
#
loop_
_entity_poly.entity_id
_entity_poly.type
_entity_poly.pdbx_seq_one_letter_code
_entity_poly.pdbx_strand_id
1 'polypeptide(L)'
;VGIANDAAGRGLSVFLCEKDDFASHTSSASSKLIHGGLRYLEHFEFRLVREALAEREVLMAKAPHIIRPLRFVLPHRPHLRSAWLIRSGLFLYDYLGKREKLPASKRLVLDQRSPLKQDIVLGFEYSDCAVDDARLVILNAMQAREKGAELVTRTECVAAEVIDGTWLLTLKQQQTQYQIRAKALVNAAGPWVERFLKDTLKLLSLIHISERVARQ
;
A
#
# COMPACT_ATOMS: atom_id res chain seq x y z
N VAL A 1 -6.44 -5.29 5.65
CA VAL A 1 -6.31 -5.06 7.12
C VAL A 1 -6.21 -3.59 7.49
N GLY A 2 -5.50 -2.72 6.72
CA GLY A 2 -5.40 -1.28 7.03
C GLY A 2 -6.75 -0.58 7.12
N ILE A 3 -7.64 -0.82 6.15
CA ILE A 3 -9.03 -0.31 6.16
C ILE A 3 -9.79 -0.82 7.39
N ALA A 4 -9.64 -2.10 7.73
CA ALA A 4 -10.29 -2.67 8.91
C ALA A 4 -9.80 -2.03 10.21
N ASN A 5 -8.50 -1.77 10.33
CA ASN A 5 -7.90 -1.10 11.47
C ASN A 5 -8.39 0.34 11.63
N ASP A 6 -8.48 1.12 10.53
CA ASP A 6 -8.99 2.48 10.56
C ASP A 6 -10.48 2.52 10.91
N ALA A 7 -11.30 1.68 10.27
CA ALA A 7 -12.74 1.60 10.51
C ALA A 7 -13.05 1.19 11.96
N ALA A 8 -12.39 0.17 12.49
CA ALA A 8 -12.53 -0.22 13.89
C ALA A 8 -12.08 0.89 14.86
N GLY A 9 -10.99 1.60 14.49
CA GLY A 9 -10.51 2.76 15.26
C GLY A 9 -11.48 3.94 15.29
N ARG A 10 -12.40 4.01 14.35
CA ARG A 10 -13.52 4.98 14.29
C ARG A 10 -14.79 4.47 14.98
N GLY A 11 -14.74 3.31 15.63
CA GLY A 11 -15.88 2.72 16.34
C GLY A 11 -16.88 1.97 15.45
N LEU A 12 -16.51 1.66 14.20
CA LEU A 12 -17.37 0.85 13.35
C LEU A 12 -17.22 -0.63 13.69
N SER A 13 -18.32 -1.37 13.61
CA SER A 13 -18.29 -2.84 13.63
C SER A 13 -17.71 -3.36 12.33
N VAL A 14 -16.61 -4.10 12.42
CA VAL A 14 -15.86 -4.57 11.26
C VAL A 14 -15.69 -6.08 11.30
N PHE A 15 -16.04 -6.71 10.19
CA PHE A 15 -15.69 -8.10 9.90
C PHE A 15 -14.78 -8.15 8.68
N LEU A 16 -13.64 -8.83 8.78
CA LEU A 16 -12.71 -9.04 7.68
C LEU A 16 -12.46 -10.53 7.48
N CYS A 17 -12.68 -11.03 6.27
CA CYS A 17 -12.27 -12.36 5.88
C CYS A 17 -11.15 -12.34 4.86
N GLU A 18 -10.22 -13.28 5.00
CA GLU A 18 -9.15 -13.60 4.06
C GLU A 18 -9.23 -15.07 3.69
N LYS A 19 -9.29 -15.38 2.39
CA LYS A 19 -9.45 -16.77 1.94
C LYS A 19 -8.27 -17.67 2.29
N ASP A 20 -7.08 -17.09 2.36
CA ASP A 20 -5.85 -17.79 2.74
C ASP A 20 -5.38 -17.31 4.12
N ASP A 21 -4.13 -16.91 4.27
CA ASP A 21 -3.62 -16.32 5.49
C ASP A 21 -3.26 -14.84 5.27
N PHE A 22 -3.15 -14.07 6.34
CA PHE A 22 -2.72 -12.68 6.23
C PHE A 22 -1.33 -12.60 5.61
N ALA A 23 -1.17 -11.65 4.68
CA ALA A 23 0.07 -11.41 3.95
C ALA A 23 0.58 -12.58 3.10
N SER A 24 -0.22 -13.61 2.82
CA SER A 24 0.23 -14.78 2.03
C SER A 24 0.43 -14.50 0.54
N HIS A 25 0.00 -13.33 0.05
CA HIS A 25 0.07 -12.97 -1.37
C HIS A 25 0.86 -11.67 -1.62
N THR A 26 0.30 -10.75 -2.40
CA THR A 26 0.93 -9.51 -2.85
C THR A 26 1.51 -8.67 -1.71
N SER A 27 0.86 -8.67 -0.55
CA SER A 27 1.31 -7.86 0.60
C SER A 27 2.64 -8.30 1.20
N SER A 28 3.09 -9.52 0.99
CA SER A 28 4.43 -10.01 1.38
C SER A 28 5.40 -10.13 0.20
N ALA A 29 4.91 -9.90 -1.01
CA ALA A 29 5.68 -9.92 -2.24
C ALA A 29 5.92 -8.51 -2.82
N SER A 30 5.93 -7.50 -1.96
CA SER A 30 6.20 -6.11 -2.31
C SER A 30 7.70 -5.85 -2.49
N SER A 31 8.07 -4.65 -2.89
CA SER A 31 9.48 -4.21 -2.88
C SER A 31 10.07 -4.05 -1.47
N LYS A 32 9.27 -4.26 -0.41
CA LYS A 32 9.63 -4.07 0.99
C LYS A 32 10.11 -2.65 1.30
N LEU A 33 9.54 -1.68 0.59
CA LEU A 33 9.87 -0.27 0.70
C LEU A 33 8.63 0.55 1.07
N ILE A 34 8.83 1.53 1.93
CA ILE A 34 7.91 2.65 2.13
C ILE A 34 8.59 3.87 1.55
N HIS A 35 8.04 4.36 0.45
CA HIS A 35 8.67 5.39 -0.37
C HIS A 35 7.66 6.39 -0.92
N GLY A 36 8.12 7.60 -1.23
CA GLY A 36 7.29 8.63 -1.82
C GLY A 36 7.00 8.46 -3.31
N GLY A 37 7.62 7.43 -3.95
CA GLY A 37 7.40 7.19 -5.37
C GLY A 37 8.05 8.25 -6.27
N LEU A 38 9.36 8.47 -6.14
CA LEU A 38 10.14 9.44 -6.92
C LEU A 38 9.79 9.45 -8.42
N ARG A 39 9.49 8.27 -8.99
CA ARG A 39 9.13 8.12 -10.41
C ARG A 39 7.83 8.82 -10.79
N TYR A 40 6.91 9.01 -9.86
CA TYR A 40 5.63 9.68 -10.13
C TYR A 40 5.79 11.19 -10.36
N LEU A 41 6.92 11.80 -9.97
CA LEU A 41 7.23 13.19 -10.31
C LEU A 41 7.36 13.40 -11.83
N GLU A 42 7.71 12.37 -12.58
CA GLU A 42 7.78 12.41 -14.05
C GLU A 42 6.39 12.55 -14.70
N HIS A 43 5.36 12.12 -13.99
CA HIS A 43 3.96 12.20 -14.40
C HIS A 43 3.22 13.37 -13.73
N PHE A 44 3.97 14.29 -13.09
CA PHE A 44 3.43 15.45 -12.38
C PHE A 44 2.44 15.12 -11.25
N GLU A 45 2.50 13.91 -10.71
CA GLU A 45 1.65 13.44 -9.60
C GLU A 45 2.14 13.95 -8.23
N PHE A 46 2.32 15.28 -8.12
CA PHE A 46 2.88 15.92 -6.93
C PHE A 46 2.07 15.67 -5.66
N ARG A 47 0.75 15.62 -5.80
CA ARG A 47 -0.14 15.34 -4.67
C ARG A 47 0.09 13.95 -4.11
N LEU A 48 0.13 12.93 -4.98
CA LEU A 48 0.38 11.55 -4.61
C LEU A 48 1.74 11.40 -3.90
N VAL A 49 2.80 12.01 -4.46
CA VAL A 49 4.14 11.98 -3.86
C VAL A 49 4.15 12.65 -2.50
N ARG A 50 3.49 13.79 -2.34
CA ARG A 50 3.40 14.51 -1.07
C ARG A 50 2.70 13.68 0.01
N GLU A 51 1.56 13.08 -0.33
CA GLU A 51 0.78 12.23 0.59
C GLU A 51 1.60 10.99 0.99
N ALA A 52 2.26 10.32 0.04
CA ALA A 52 3.11 9.16 0.31
C ALA A 52 4.33 9.50 1.19
N LEU A 53 4.97 10.65 0.98
CA LEU A 53 6.09 11.12 1.81
C LEU A 53 5.64 11.45 3.24
N ALA A 54 4.47 12.06 3.41
CA ALA A 54 3.90 12.36 4.72
C ALA A 54 3.58 11.05 5.47
N GLU A 55 2.93 10.09 4.80
CA GLU A 55 2.59 8.80 5.39
C GLU A 55 3.84 7.98 5.74
N ARG A 56 4.91 8.07 4.96
CA ARG A 56 6.21 7.43 5.27
C ARG A 56 6.73 7.86 6.64
N GLU A 57 6.72 9.16 6.95
CA GLU A 57 7.15 9.68 8.27
C GLU A 57 6.25 9.19 9.40
N VAL A 58 4.94 9.16 9.17
CA VAL A 58 3.95 8.65 10.13
C VAL A 58 4.19 7.17 10.42
N LEU A 59 4.36 6.34 9.39
CA LEU A 59 4.60 4.90 9.54
C LEU A 59 5.93 4.61 10.22
N MET A 60 6.99 5.35 9.87
CA MET A 60 8.30 5.24 10.51
C MET A 60 8.24 5.61 12.00
N ALA A 61 7.42 6.59 12.38
CA ALA A 61 7.22 6.97 13.76
C ALA A 61 6.38 5.93 14.55
N LYS A 62 5.35 5.36 13.92
CA LYS A 62 4.44 4.37 14.54
C LYS A 62 5.05 2.98 14.68
N ALA A 63 5.87 2.56 13.73
CA ALA A 63 6.42 1.20 13.68
C ALA A 63 7.96 1.16 13.48
N PRO A 64 8.75 1.86 14.33
CA PRO A 64 10.20 1.97 14.17
C PRO A 64 10.94 0.64 14.29
N HIS A 65 10.32 -0.36 14.86
CA HIS A 65 10.90 -1.71 15.04
C HIS A 65 10.84 -2.58 13.77
N ILE A 66 10.03 -2.21 12.76
CA ILE A 66 9.94 -2.90 11.47
C ILE A 66 10.24 -1.99 10.29
N ILE A 67 10.30 -0.67 10.49
CA ILE A 67 10.54 0.33 9.46
C ILE A 67 11.85 1.06 9.78
N ARG A 68 12.81 0.99 8.86
CA ARG A 68 14.13 1.57 9.02
C ARG A 68 14.51 2.45 7.83
N PRO A 69 15.21 3.56 8.06
CA PRO A 69 15.77 4.38 6.99
C PRO A 69 16.65 3.55 6.05
N LEU A 70 16.53 3.81 4.75
CA LEU A 70 17.35 3.20 3.72
C LEU A 70 17.85 4.28 2.76
N ARG A 71 19.14 4.24 2.45
CA ARG A 71 19.75 5.13 1.47
C ARG A 71 19.84 4.44 0.13
N PHE A 72 19.42 5.14 -0.91
CA PHE A 72 19.48 4.69 -2.29
C PHE A 72 20.51 5.49 -3.05
N VAL A 73 21.23 4.82 -3.92
CA VAL A 73 22.10 5.47 -4.91
C VAL A 73 21.48 5.30 -6.28
N LEU A 74 21.14 6.41 -6.92
CA LEU A 74 20.69 6.48 -8.30
C LEU A 74 21.91 6.75 -9.18
N PRO A 75 22.42 5.75 -9.91
CA PRO A 75 23.55 5.93 -10.82
C PRO A 75 23.17 6.86 -11.98
N HIS A 76 23.98 7.83 -12.30
CA HIS A 76 23.75 8.74 -13.41
C HIS A 76 24.49 8.27 -14.67
N ARG A 77 23.74 8.18 -15.77
CA ARG A 77 24.28 7.97 -17.11
C ARG A 77 23.89 9.14 -18.01
N PRO A 78 24.86 9.86 -18.59
CA PRO A 78 24.60 11.11 -19.33
C PRO A 78 23.61 10.95 -20.50
N HIS A 79 23.57 9.77 -21.13
CA HIS A 79 22.70 9.50 -22.28
C HIS A 79 21.22 9.26 -21.90
N LEU A 80 20.89 9.09 -20.60
CA LEU A 80 19.52 8.83 -20.17
C LEU A 80 18.79 10.14 -19.81
N ARG A 81 19.34 10.92 -18.87
CA ARG A 81 18.75 12.18 -18.39
C ARG A 81 19.85 13.12 -17.94
N SER A 82 19.64 14.41 -18.09
CA SER A 82 20.59 15.40 -17.59
C SER A 82 20.67 15.38 -16.05
N ALA A 83 21.87 15.54 -15.52
CA ALA A 83 22.13 15.52 -14.08
C ALA A 83 21.36 16.62 -13.32
N TRP A 84 21.15 17.79 -13.94
CA TRP A 84 20.40 18.88 -13.34
C TRP A 84 18.91 18.54 -13.19
N LEU A 85 18.31 17.81 -14.15
CA LEU A 85 16.91 17.39 -14.07
C LEU A 85 16.70 16.39 -12.93
N ILE A 86 17.61 15.42 -12.78
CA ILE A 86 17.58 14.47 -11.65
C ILE A 86 17.71 15.22 -10.33
N ARG A 87 18.64 16.18 -10.26
CA ARG A 87 18.86 16.98 -9.04
C ARG A 87 17.63 17.82 -8.68
N SER A 88 16.95 18.42 -9.67
CA SER A 88 15.72 19.18 -9.46
C SER A 88 14.57 18.28 -8.99
N GLY A 89 14.42 17.09 -9.58
CA GLY A 89 13.43 16.09 -9.13
C GLY A 89 13.68 15.65 -7.69
N LEU A 90 14.93 15.40 -7.31
CA LEU A 90 15.29 15.04 -5.94
C LEU A 90 15.11 16.20 -4.97
N PHE A 91 15.36 17.44 -5.40
CA PHE A 91 15.06 18.63 -4.60
C PHE A 91 13.55 18.69 -4.31
N LEU A 92 12.70 18.55 -5.33
CA LEU A 92 11.25 18.49 -5.12
C LEU A 92 10.85 17.34 -4.18
N TYR A 93 11.43 16.15 -4.37
CA TYR A 93 11.19 15.00 -3.51
C TYR A 93 11.53 15.27 -2.04
N ASP A 94 12.62 15.99 -1.79
CA ASP A 94 13.05 16.37 -0.45
C ASP A 94 12.10 17.39 0.24
N TYR A 95 11.42 18.25 -0.55
CA TYR A 95 10.63 19.37 -0.01
C TYR A 95 9.13 19.27 -0.21
N LEU A 96 8.61 18.31 -1.01
CA LEU A 96 7.18 18.09 -1.17
C LEU A 96 6.51 17.57 0.10
N GLY A 97 7.21 16.78 0.91
CA GLY A 97 6.76 16.28 2.21
C GLY A 97 7.57 16.86 3.37
N LYS A 98 6.97 16.96 4.54
CA LYS A 98 7.71 17.29 5.76
C LYS A 98 8.65 16.13 6.09
N ARG A 99 9.94 16.37 6.03
CA ARG A 99 10.98 15.40 6.36
C ARG A 99 11.53 15.72 7.74
N GLU A 100 11.43 14.77 8.66
CA GLU A 100 11.86 14.96 10.05
C GLU A 100 13.14 14.20 10.37
N LYS A 101 13.24 12.94 9.97
CA LYS A 101 14.33 12.04 10.39
C LYS A 101 15.27 11.64 9.25
N LEU A 102 14.81 11.70 8.01
CA LEU A 102 15.58 11.21 6.88
C LEU A 102 16.54 12.30 6.34
N PRO A 103 17.81 11.95 6.03
CA PRO A 103 18.74 12.91 5.44
C PRO A 103 18.34 13.31 4.01
N ALA A 104 18.72 14.54 3.62
CA ALA A 104 18.47 15.07 2.29
C ALA A 104 19.18 14.28 1.19
N SER A 105 18.70 14.44 -0.03
CA SER A 105 19.38 13.96 -1.22
C SER A 105 20.70 14.74 -1.45
N LYS A 106 21.70 14.05 -1.95
CA LYS A 106 22.99 14.66 -2.31
C LYS A 106 23.57 14.05 -3.57
N ARG A 107 24.41 14.82 -4.24
CA ARG A 107 25.24 14.33 -5.33
C ARG A 107 26.40 13.51 -4.77
N LEU A 108 26.70 12.37 -5.43
CA LEU A 108 27.85 11.53 -5.12
C LEU A 108 28.80 11.48 -6.32
N VAL A 109 30.07 11.62 -6.04
CA VAL A 109 31.13 11.21 -6.98
C VAL A 109 31.50 9.78 -6.62
N LEU A 110 31.38 8.90 -7.59
CA LEU A 110 31.63 7.46 -7.44
C LEU A 110 33.08 7.19 -7.89
N ASP A 111 33.86 6.58 -7.02
CA ASP A 111 35.24 6.20 -7.25
C ASP A 111 35.36 4.68 -7.50
N GLN A 112 36.59 4.21 -7.63
CA GLN A 112 36.91 2.80 -7.88
C GLN A 112 36.49 1.86 -6.76
N ARG A 113 36.12 2.37 -5.56
CA ARG A 113 35.61 1.57 -4.43
C ARG A 113 34.10 1.36 -4.51
N SER A 114 33.44 2.06 -5.43
CA SER A 114 32.01 1.85 -5.67
C SER A 114 31.75 0.42 -6.21
N PRO A 115 30.71 -0.26 -5.73
CA PRO A 115 30.31 -1.56 -6.27
C PRO A 115 29.69 -1.46 -7.67
N LEU A 116 29.53 -0.25 -8.20
CA LEU A 116 28.99 0.00 -9.54
C LEU A 116 30.11 -0.11 -10.60
N LYS A 117 29.69 -0.20 -11.86
CA LYS A 117 30.63 -0.20 -12.98
C LYS A 117 31.47 1.08 -12.97
N GLN A 118 32.74 0.97 -13.32
CA GLN A 118 33.70 2.08 -13.25
C GLN A 118 33.41 3.26 -14.20
N ASP A 119 32.61 3.01 -15.24
CA ASP A 119 32.13 4.06 -16.14
C ASP A 119 31.06 4.97 -15.51
N ILE A 120 30.53 4.59 -14.35
CA ILE A 120 29.54 5.38 -13.61
C ILE A 120 30.26 6.21 -12.54
N VAL A 121 30.64 7.41 -12.89
CA VAL A 121 31.40 8.33 -12.02
C VAL A 121 30.52 9.28 -11.18
N LEU A 122 29.22 9.35 -11.50
CA LEU A 122 28.26 10.23 -10.84
C LEU A 122 27.03 9.46 -10.39
N GLY A 123 26.56 9.77 -9.21
CA GLY A 123 25.28 9.27 -8.69
C GLY A 123 24.58 10.32 -7.83
N PHE A 124 23.36 10.00 -7.44
CA PHE A 124 22.58 10.79 -6.49
C PHE A 124 22.10 9.86 -5.38
N GLU A 125 22.34 10.27 -4.16
CA GLU A 125 21.86 9.55 -2.99
C GLU A 125 20.58 10.21 -2.46
N TYR A 126 19.58 9.41 -2.11
CA TYR A 126 18.35 9.88 -1.50
C TYR A 126 17.84 8.87 -0.46
N SER A 127 16.85 9.26 0.33
CA SER A 127 16.35 8.45 1.44
C SER A 127 14.91 8.00 1.20
N ASP A 128 14.67 6.73 1.51
CA ASP A 128 13.35 6.16 1.75
C ASP A 128 13.42 5.21 2.95
N CYS A 129 12.46 4.30 3.11
CA CYS A 129 12.48 3.34 4.20
C CYS A 129 12.34 1.92 3.67
N ALA A 130 13.05 0.99 4.32
CA ALA A 130 12.78 -0.44 4.22
C ALA A 130 11.76 -0.85 5.28
N VAL A 131 10.95 -1.86 4.99
CA VAL A 131 9.92 -2.37 5.89
C VAL A 131 9.84 -3.89 5.82
N ASP A 132 9.49 -4.53 6.95
CA ASP A 132 8.94 -5.88 6.95
C ASP A 132 7.44 -5.79 6.60
N ASP A 133 7.12 -6.00 5.32
CA ASP A 133 5.78 -5.82 4.76
C ASP A 133 4.76 -6.80 5.35
N ALA A 134 5.14 -8.07 5.50
CA ALA A 134 4.27 -9.08 6.10
C ALA A 134 3.97 -8.74 7.57
N ARG A 135 4.98 -8.33 8.31
CA ARG A 135 4.82 -7.93 9.72
C ARG A 135 3.98 -6.67 9.86
N LEU A 136 4.08 -5.73 8.92
CA LEU A 136 3.21 -4.55 8.90
C LEU A 136 1.72 -4.94 8.75
N VAL A 137 1.41 -5.94 7.90
CA VAL A 137 0.05 -6.47 7.78
C VAL A 137 -0.42 -7.08 9.09
N ILE A 138 0.40 -7.94 9.72
CA ILE A 138 0.05 -8.61 10.98
C ILE A 138 -0.17 -7.61 12.12
N LEU A 139 0.69 -6.60 12.24
CA LEU A 139 0.52 -5.55 13.27
C LEU A 139 -0.77 -4.75 13.09
N ASN A 140 -1.12 -4.43 11.83
CA ASN A 140 -2.42 -3.81 11.54
C ASN A 140 -3.61 -4.73 11.88
N ALA A 141 -3.49 -6.04 11.61
CA ALA A 141 -4.51 -7.01 11.95
C ALA A 141 -4.69 -7.12 13.48
N MET A 142 -3.58 -7.22 14.21
CA MET A 142 -3.60 -7.25 15.69
C MET A 142 -4.28 -6.00 16.25
N GLN A 143 -3.89 -4.81 15.79
CA GLN A 143 -4.47 -3.55 16.23
C GLN A 143 -5.96 -3.44 15.90
N ALA A 144 -6.38 -3.90 14.71
CA ALA A 144 -7.80 -3.94 14.34
C ALA A 144 -8.60 -4.83 15.30
N ARG A 145 -8.05 -6.00 15.65
CA ARG A 145 -8.66 -6.93 16.60
C ARG A 145 -8.75 -6.35 18.01
N GLU A 146 -7.71 -5.68 18.49
CA GLU A 146 -7.72 -4.95 19.77
C GLU A 146 -8.81 -3.87 19.84
N LYS A 147 -9.14 -3.29 18.69
CA LYS A 147 -10.24 -2.30 18.54
C LYS A 147 -11.60 -2.93 18.30
N GLY A 148 -11.73 -4.25 18.42
CA GLY A 148 -12.99 -4.98 18.32
C GLY A 148 -13.37 -5.45 16.91
N ALA A 149 -12.48 -5.37 15.91
CA ALA A 149 -12.75 -5.99 14.62
C ALA A 149 -12.67 -7.52 14.72
N GLU A 150 -13.60 -8.20 14.08
CA GLU A 150 -13.55 -9.64 13.85
C GLU A 150 -12.74 -9.93 12.58
N LEU A 151 -11.71 -10.75 12.71
CA LEU A 151 -10.78 -11.07 11.63
C LEU A 151 -10.65 -12.59 11.51
N VAL A 152 -10.98 -13.10 10.33
CA VAL A 152 -10.93 -14.53 10.04
C VAL A 152 -10.09 -14.82 8.80
N THR A 153 -9.19 -15.79 8.92
CA THR A 153 -8.40 -16.34 7.81
C THR A 153 -9.00 -17.65 7.31
N ARG A 154 -8.54 -18.13 6.16
CA ARG A 154 -9.02 -19.36 5.51
C ARG A 154 -10.54 -19.35 5.32
N THR A 155 -11.08 -18.16 5.06
CA THR A 155 -12.50 -17.90 4.91
C THR A 155 -12.74 -17.09 3.65
N GLU A 156 -13.36 -17.70 2.67
CA GLU A 156 -13.65 -17.10 1.36
C GLU A 156 -15.08 -16.57 1.32
N CYS A 157 -15.27 -15.36 0.81
CA CYS A 157 -16.58 -14.84 0.45
C CYS A 157 -16.97 -15.40 -0.93
N VAL A 158 -17.88 -16.37 -0.96
CA VAL A 158 -18.27 -17.09 -2.18
C VAL A 158 -19.50 -16.50 -2.87
N ALA A 159 -20.34 -15.76 -2.16
CA ALA A 159 -21.44 -15.00 -2.73
C ALA A 159 -21.73 -13.74 -1.91
N ALA A 160 -22.21 -12.71 -2.58
CA ALA A 160 -22.66 -11.47 -1.94
C ALA A 160 -23.78 -10.84 -2.77
N GLU A 161 -24.88 -10.49 -2.11
CA GLU A 161 -26.04 -9.88 -2.71
C GLU A 161 -26.63 -8.81 -1.79
N VAL A 162 -27.38 -7.87 -2.37
CA VAL A 162 -28.07 -6.84 -1.59
C VAL A 162 -29.52 -7.27 -1.39
N ILE A 163 -29.93 -7.43 -0.13
CA ILE A 163 -31.31 -7.75 0.26
C ILE A 163 -31.76 -6.69 1.26
N ASP A 164 -32.86 -6.02 0.96
CA ASP A 164 -33.44 -4.96 1.79
C ASP A 164 -32.43 -3.86 2.17
N GLY A 165 -31.60 -3.44 1.21
CA GLY A 165 -30.61 -2.38 1.40
C GLY A 165 -29.38 -2.79 2.23
N THR A 166 -29.23 -4.06 2.58
CA THR A 166 -28.07 -4.62 3.30
C THR A 166 -27.39 -5.72 2.49
N TRP A 167 -26.09 -5.84 2.65
CA TRP A 167 -25.34 -6.94 2.05
C TRP A 167 -25.59 -8.24 2.83
N LEU A 168 -26.00 -9.28 2.15
CA LEU A 168 -25.97 -10.65 2.62
C LEU A 168 -24.77 -11.34 1.97
N LEU A 169 -23.80 -11.78 2.79
CA LEU A 169 -22.58 -12.42 2.33
C LEU A 169 -22.57 -13.88 2.76
N THR A 170 -22.28 -14.77 1.82
CA THR A 170 -22.06 -16.19 2.10
C THR A 170 -20.56 -16.44 2.18
N LEU A 171 -20.12 -16.90 3.33
CA LEU A 171 -18.73 -17.19 3.66
C LEU A 171 -18.53 -18.71 3.73
N LYS A 172 -17.39 -19.16 3.20
CA LYS A 172 -16.98 -20.57 3.23
C LYS A 172 -15.67 -20.69 3.99
N GLN A 173 -15.69 -21.47 5.06
CA GLN A 173 -14.52 -21.84 5.85
C GLN A 173 -14.41 -23.36 5.87
N GLN A 174 -13.39 -23.89 5.21
CA GLN A 174 -13.24 -25.35 5.00
C GLN A 174 -14.47 -25.98 4.33
N GLN A 175 -15.19 -26.86 5.04
CA GLN A 175 -16.41 -27.53 4.57
C GLN A 175 -17.69 -26.79 5.00
N THR A 176 -17.58 -25.78 5.86
CA THR A 176 -18.73 -25.09 6.45
C THR A 176 -19.02 -23.80 5.68
N GLN A 177 -20.31 -23.55 5.46
CA GLN A 177 -20.78 -22.25 4.96
C GLN A 177 -21.68 -21.59 6.00
N TYR A 178 -21.55 -20.27 6.12
CA TYR A 178 -22.41 -19.45 6.96
C TYR A 178 -22.64 -18.08 6.32
N GLN A 179 -23.63 -17.37 6.82
CA GLN A 179 -23.99 -16.06 6.27
C GLN A 179 -23.82 -14.96 7.31
N ILE A 180 -23.41 -13.80 6.85
CA ILE A 180 -23.36 -12.57 7.64
C ILE A 180 -24.07 -11.44 6.89
N ARG A 181 -24.55 -10.43 7.63
CA ARG A 181 -25.12 -9.21 7.07
C ARG A 181 -24.21 -8.01 7.34
N ALA A 182 -24.07 -7.13 6.37
CA ALA A 182 -23.28 -5.91 6.49
C ALA A 182 -23.96 -4.72 5.79
N LYS A 183 -23.79 -3.52 6.35
CA LYS A 183 -24.27 -2.27 5.72
C LYS A 183 -23.42 -1.86 4.53
N ALA A 184 -22.13 -2.20 4.54
CA ALA A 184 -21.18 -1.89 3.48
C ALA A 184 -20.26 -3.07 3.23
N LEU A 185 -19.84 -3.24 1.98
CA LEU A 185 -18.87 -4.24 1.55
C LEU A 185 -17.67 -3.54 0.91
N VAL A 186 -16.48 -3.83 1.39
CA VAL A 186 -15.22 -3.33 0.83
C VAL A 186 -14.49 -4.47 0.13
N ASN A 187 -14.40 -4.39 -1.19
CA ASN A 187 -13.59 -5.32 -1.96
C ASN A 187 -12.14 -4.86 -1.97
N ALA A 188 -11.31 -5.49 -1.15
CA ALA A 188 -9.88 -5.24 -1.03
C ALA A 188 -9.03 -6.43 -1.52
N ALA A 189 -9.54 -7.20 -2.49
CA ALA A 189 -8.94 -8.43 -2.99
C ALA A 189 -7.71 -8.21 -3.90
N GLY A 190 -7.12 -7.01 -3.95
CA GLY A 190 -5.91 -6.73 -4.72
C GLY A 190 -6.05 -7.09 -6.20
N PRO A 191 -5.14 -7.90 -6.78
CA PRO A 191 -5.22 -8.29 -8.20
C PRO A 191 -6.48 -9.10 -8.56
N TRP A 192 -7.18 -9.65 -7.58
CA TRP A 192 -8.40 -10.46 -7.77
C TRP A 192 -9.70 -9.66 -7.63
N VAL A 193 -9.63 -8.33 -7.49
CA VAL A 193 -10.82 -7.45 -7.39
C VAL A 193 -11.80 -7.70 -8.53
N GLU A 194 -11.33 -7.77 -9.77
CA GLU A 194 -12.19 -8.00 -10.94
C GLU A 194 -12.87 -9.38 -10.89
N ARG A 195 -12.12 -10.41 -10.51
CA ARG A 195 -12.65 -11.77 -10.35
C ARG A 195 -13.75 -11.80 -9.29
N PHE A 196 -13.53 -11.17 -8.14
CA PHE A 196 -14.54 -11.07 -7.09
C PHE A 196 -15.82 -10.37 -7.59
N LEU A 197 -15.68 -9.29 -8.37
CA LEU A 197 -16.83 -8.59 -8.96
C LEU A 197 -17.61 -9.47 -9.93
N LYS A 198 -16.94 -10.25 -10.77
CA LYS A 198 -17.59 -11.11 -11.76
C LYS A 198 -18.19 -12.37 -11.13
N ASP A 199 -17.41 -13.09 -10.34
CA ASP A 199 -17.75 -14.43 -9.87
C ASP A 199 -18.63 -14.40 -8.61
N THR A 200 -18.35 -13.49 -7.68
CA THR A 200 -19.01 -13.39 -6.37
C THR A 200 -20.20 -12.43 -6.38
N LEU A 201 -20.01 -11.22 -6.95
CA LEU A 201 -21.06 -10.20 -7.04
C LEU A 201 -21.90 -10.31 -8.31
N LYS A 202 -21.48 -11.12 -9.29
CA LYS A 202 -22.13 -11.30 -10.60
C LYS A 202 -22.37 -9.97 -11.35
N LEU A 203 -21.47 -9.01 -11.15
CA LEU A 203 -21.51 -7.72 -11.84
C LEU A 203 -20.87 -7.85 -13.21
N LEU A 204 -21.63 -7.53 -14.26
CA LEU A 204 -21.22 -7.69 -15.66
C LEU A 204 -20.16 -6.67 -16.12
N SER A 205 -19.99 -5.55 -15.42
CA SER A 205 -19.03 -4.49 -15.79
C SER A 205 -18.69 -3.58 -14.62
N LEU A 206 -17.44 -3.12 -14.56
CA LEU A 206 -16.96 -2.09 -13.64
C LEU A 206 -17.66 -0.72 -13.84
N ILE A 207 -18.18 -0.46 -15.07
CA ILE A 207 -18.86 0.78 -15.44
C ILE A 207 -20.18 0.96 -14.68
N HIS A 208 -20.86 -0.13 -14.30
CA HIS A 208 -22.12 -0.06 -13.56
C HIS A 208 -21.95 0.25 -12.05
N ILE A 209 -20.76 0.19 -11.52
CA ILE A 209 -20.51 0.49 -10.09
C ILE A 209 -20.63 1.99 -9.82
N SER A 210 -20.19 2.84 -10.74
CA SER A 210 -20.23 4.30 -10.60
C SER A 210 -21.64 4.88 -10.59
N GLU A 211 -22.59 4.29 -11.32
CA GLU A 211 -23.96 4.77 -11.40
C GLU A 211 -24.83 4.38 -10.20
N ARG A 212 -24.56 3.25 -9.55
CA ARG A 212 -25.33 2.81 -8.35
C ARG A 212 -24.88 3.53 -7.07
N VAL A 213 -23.61 3.87 -6.94
CA VAL A 213 -23.10 4.60 -5.78
C VAL A 213 -23.48 6.08 -5.82
N ALA A 214 -23.70 6.65 -7.00
CA ALA A 214 -24.10 8.05 -7.16
C ALA A 214 -25.62 8.31 -6.93
N ARG A 215 -26.43 7.30 -6.72
CA ARG A 215 -27.92 7.42 -6.52
C ARG A 215 -28.39 7.03 -5.12
N GLN A 216 -27.49 6.82 -4.17
CA GLN A 216 -27.79 6.65 -2.74
C GLN A 216 -27.09 7.75 -1.92
#